data_28a29258f82b5aa647f0db9bf4cc5b1d
#
_entry.id   28a29258f82b5aa647f0db9bf4cc5b1d
#
_cell.length_a   1.000
_cell.length_b   1.000
_cell.length_c   1.000
_cell.angle_alpha   90.00
_cell.angle_beta   90.00
_cell.angle_gamma   90.00
#
_symmetry.space_group_name_H-M   'P 1'
#
loop_
_entity.id
_entity.type
_entity.pdbx_description
1 polymer ?
#
loop_
_entity_poly.entity_id
_entity_poly.type
_entity_poly.pdbx_seq_one_letter_code
_entity_poly.pdbx_strand_id
1 'polypeptide(L)'
;TGLGFTESLYEQERYEEILKVAAQIRSTVASEIAPEAVADEWMRMVGQGVAGYVTPKAAVGAIVSNEEKEILLVQRADSGVWLYPTGWADIGYSPVEVAIKEVYEETGIHCEPLTLVSIVDGMRQGFTKIPLYSMVFHCKAVGGELQAHPLETSDCGWFARDALPEP
;
A
#
# COMPACT_ATOMS: atom_id res chain seq x y z
N THR A 1 2.78 6.98 -9.02
CA THR A 1 4.12 7.39 -9.47
C THR A 1 4.40 8.83 -9.06
N GLY A 2 5.67 9.18 -8.83
CA GLY A 2 6.09 10.55 -8.48
C GLY A 2 5.62 11.61 -9.49
N LEU A 3 5.36 11.24 -10.74
CA LEU A 3 4.89 12.14 -11.79
C LEU A 3 3.60 12.90 -11.44
N GLY A 4 2.68 12.29 -10.69
CA GLY A 4 1.43 12.94 -10.27
C GLY A 4 1.57 13.90 -9.10
N PHE A 5 2.76 14.00 -8.48
CA PHE A 5 3.00 14.77 -7.27
C PHE A 5 4.11 15.82 -7.41
N THR A 6 4.93 15.75 -8.46
CA THR A 6 6.04 16.66 -8.63
C THR A 6 5.65 17.89 -9.46
N GLU A 7 6.11 19.07 -9.02
CA GLU A 7 6.03 20.33 -9.76
C GLU A 7 7.35 20.63 -10.51
N SER A 8 8.40 19.85 -10.26
CA SER A 8 9.70 19.99 -10.90
C SER A 8 9.69 19.41 -12.33
N LEU A 9 9.93 20.24 -13.32
CA LEU A 9 10.02 19.81 -14.75
C LEU A 9 11.10 18.74 -14.96
N TYR A 10 12.21 18.83 -14.22
CA TYR A 10 13.29 17.85 -14.28
C TYR A 10 12.90 16.48 -13.74
N GLU A 11 12.11 16.44 -12.67
CA GLU A 11 11.59 15.19 -12.14
C GLU A 11 10.47 14.62 -13.02
N GLN A 12 9.62 15.48 -13.61
CA GLN A 12 8.59 15.05 -14.56
C GLN A 12 9.21 14.31 -15.74
N GLU A 13 10.26 14.87 -16.37
CA GLU A 13 10.97 14.23 -17.48
C GLU A 13 11.51 12.84 -17.08
N ARG A 14 12.12 12.73 -15.91
CA ARG A 14 12.62 11.43 -15.41
C ARG A 14 11.52 10.41 -15.16
N TYR A 15 10.41 10.82 -14.58
CA TYR A 15 9.29 9.91 -14.35
C TYR A 15 8.63 9.47 -15.65
N GLU A 16 8.54 10.35 -16.65
CA GLU A 16 8.08 10.01 -18.00
C GLU A 16 8.99 8.97 -18.68
N GLU A 17 10.31 9.13 -18.54
CA GLU A 17 11.27 8.16 -19.06
C GLU A 17 11.14 6.79 -18.39
N ILE A 18 10.97 6.77 -17.07
CA ILE A 18 10.72 5.53 -16.31
C ILE A 18 9.44 4.84 -16.78
N LEU A 19 8.35 5.59 -16.99
CA LEU A 19 7.10 5.04 -17.52
C LEU A 19 7.27 4.46 -18.93
N LYS A 20 8.05 5.10 -19.81
CA LYS A 20 8.36 4.56 -21.14
C LYS A 20 9.11 3.24 -21.07
N VAL A 21 10.13 3.15 -20.19
CA VAL A 21 10.87 1.88 -19.95
C VAL A 21 9.94 0.79 -19.40
N ALA A 22 9.11 1.13 -18.44
CA ALA A 22 8.14 0.18 -17.88
C ALA A 22 7.13 -0.31 -18.95
N ALA A 23 6.67 0.58 -19.83
CA ALA A 23 5.80 0.22 -20.95
C ALA A 23 6.50 -0.71 -21.96
N GLN A 24 7.80 -0.51 -22.23
CA GLN A 24 8.60 -1.41 -23.05
C GLN A 24 8.72 -2.80 -22.43
N ILE A 25 9.00 -2.89 -21.14
CA ILE A 25 9.05 -4.17 -20.42
C ILE A 25 7.69 -4.87 -20.50
N ARG A 26 6.59 -4.17 -20.23
CA ARG A 26 5.24 -4.74 -20.32
C ARG A 26 4.93 -5.27 -21.72
N SER A 27 5.31 -4.56 -22.77
CA SER A 27 5.08 -4.99 -24.16
C SER A 27 5.88 -6.23 -24.54
N THR A 28 7.04 -6.48 -23.93
CA THR A 28 7.80 -7.73 -24.17
C THR A 28 7.12 -8.95 -23.53
N VAL A 29 6.34 -8.73 -22.48
CA VAL A 29 5.60 -9.81 -21.79
C VAL A 29 4.22 -10.02 -22.41
N ALA A 30 3.56 -8.96 -22.86
CA ALA A 30 2.24 -8.98 -23.50
C ALA A 30 2.38 -8.49 -24.95
N SER A 31 2.61 -9.40 -25.88
CA SER A 31 3.03 -9.13 -27.27
C SER A 31 2.00 -8.45 -28.20
N GLU A 32 0.86 -7.99 -27.68
CA GLU A 32 -0.23 -7.46 -28.51
C GLU A 32 -0.39 -5.94 -28.48
N ILE A 33 0.34 -5.21 -27.62
CA ILE A 33 0.17 -3.76 -27.46
C ILE A 33 1.51 -3.06 -27.66
N ALA A 34 1.54 -2.05 -28.55
CA ALA A 34 2.72 -1.24 -28.78
C ALA A 34 3.13 -0.47 -27.49
N PRO A 35 4.44 -0.44 -27.14
CA PRO A 35 4.92 0.24 -25.92
C PRO A 35 4.49 1.70 -25.83
N GLU A 36 4.47 2.40 -26.96
CA GLU A 36 4.10 3.81 -27.07
C GLU A 36 2.64 4.02 -26.68
N ALA A 37 1.75 3.13 -27.09
CA ALA A 37 0.32 3.20 -26.73
C ALA A 37 0.08 3.00 -25.22
N VAL A 38 0.85 2.12 -24.60
CA VAL A 38 0.80 1.91 -23.13
C VAL A 38 1.34 3.13 -22.39
N ALA A 39 2.46 3.69 -22.84
CA ALA A 39 3.05 4.87 -22.22
C ALA A 39 2.12 6.10 -22.36
N ASP A 40 1.50 6.30 -23.52
CA ASP A 40 0.56 7.38 -23.77
C ASP A 40 -0.72 7.26 -22.94
N GLU A 41 -1.22 6.05 -22.75
CA GLU A 41 -2.36 5.78 -21.86
C GLU A 41 -2.02 6.12 -20.41
N TRP A 42 -0.87 5.67 -19.94
CA TRP A 42 -0.44 5.96 -18.57
C TRP A 42 -0.17 7.45 -18.33
N MET A 43 0.43 8.16 -19.29
CA MET A 43 0.62 9.60 -19.18
C MET A 43 -0.69 10.37 -19.20
N ARG A 44 -1.67 9.95 -19.99
CA ARG A 44 -3.02 10.54 -19.95
C ARG A 44 -3.70 10.34 -18.59
N MET A 45 -3.54 9.17 -17.97
CA MET A 45 -4.08 8.90 -16.63
C MET A 45 -3.44 9.80 -15.55
N VAL A 46 -2.18 10.17 -15.70
CA VAL A 46 -1.48 11.08 -14.79
C VAL A 46 -1.83 12.54 -15.05
N GLY A 47 -1.86 12.97 -16.32
CA GLY A 47 -2.01 14.38 -16.69
C GLY A 47 -3.43 14.91 -16.66
N GLN A 48 -4.44 14.05 -16.86
CA GLN A 48 -5.84 14.48 -16.94
C GLN A 48 -6.71 13.94 -15.81
N GLY A 49 -6.22 13.01 -15.00
CA GLY A 49 -7.04 12.23 -14.10
C GLY A 49 -8.17 11.52 -14.84
N VAL A 50 -9.08 10.90 -14.15
CA VAL A 50 -10.40 10.59 -14.72
C VAL A 50 -11.11 11.93 -14.85
N ALA A 51 -11.34 12.39 -16.07
CA ALA A 51 -11.86 13.72 -16.38
C ALA A 51 -13.03 14.08 -15.44
N GLY A 52 -12.83 15.08 -14.60
CA GLY A 52 -13.84 15.67 -13.76
C GLY A 52 -14.04 15.08 -12.36
N TYR A 53 -13.31 14.01 -11.96
CA TYR A 53 -13.48 13.41 -10.64
C TYR A 53 -12.15 13.31 -9.87
N VAL A 54 -12.05 14.06 -8.77
CA VAL A 54 -11.07 13.78 -7.73
C VAL A 54 -11.70 12.76 -6.80
N THR A 55 -11.22 11.51 -6.83
CA THR A 55 -11.69 10.45 -5.93
C THR A 55 -10.72 10.26 -4.78
N PRO A 56 -11.19 9.79 -3.61
CA PRO A 56 -10.31 9.35 -2.55
C PRO A 56 -9.35 8.26 -3.05
N LYS A 57 -8.11 8.30 -2.60
CA LYS A 57 -7.16 7.21 -2.82
C LYS A 57 -7.62 5.96 -2.07
N ALA A 58 -7.24 4.80 -2.55
CA ALA A 58 -7.49 3.54 -1.88
C ALA A 58 -6.23 3.11 -1.10
N ALA A 59 -6.41 2.77 0.16
CA ALA A 59 -5.40 2.15 1.01
C ALA A 59 -5.96 0.84 1.59
N VAL A 60 -5.06 -0.01 2.07
CA VAL A 60 -5.42 -1.29 2.67
C VAL A 60 -4.71 -1.42 4.00
N GLY A 61 -5.36 -2.04 4.97
CA GLY A 61 -4.76 -2.37 6.25
C GLY A 61 -5.13 -3.79 6.69
N ALA A 62 -4.29 -4.40 7.50
CA ALA A 62 -4.49 -5.76 7.99
C ALA A 62 -4.34 -5.86 9.51
N ILE A 63 -5.41 -6.23 10.19
CA ILE A 63 -5.37 -6.65 11.59
C ILE A 63 -5.08 -8.14 11.59
N VAL A 64 -3.83 -8.52 11.86
CA VAL A 64 -3.41 -9.93 11.89
C VAL A 64 -3.45 -10.43 13.32
N SER A 65 -4.11 -11.56 13.58
CA SER A 65 -4.12 -12.22 14.87
C SER A 65 -3.40 -13.56 14.84
N ASN A 66 -2.70 -13.90 15.93
CA ASN A 66 -2.09 -15.20 16.16
C ASN A 66 -3.02 -16.14 16.99
N GLU A 67 -2.52 -17.33 17.36
CA GLU A 67 -3.28 -18.31 18.16
C GLU A 67 -3.46 -17.87 19.63
N GLU A 68 -2.55 -17.05 20.13
CA GLU A 68 -2.60 -16.45 21.47
C GLU A 68 -3.56 -15.25 21.56
N LYS A 69 -4.23 -14.89 20.44
CA LYS A 69 -5.13 -13.74 20.30
C LYS A 69 -4.42 -12.38 20.47
N GLU A 70 -3.14 -12.34 20.19
CA GLU A 70 -2.40 -11.11 20.06
C GLU A 70 -2.56 -10.55 18.64
N ILE A 71 -2.35 -9.25 18.47
CA ILE A 71 -2.36 -8.56 17.18
C ILE A 71 -0.97 -8.15 16.78
N LEU A 72 -0.72 -8.22 15.47
CA LEU A 72 0.51 -7.76 14.87
C LEU A 72 0.48 -6.25 14.68
N LEU A 73 1.49 -5.57 15.21
CA LEU A 73 1.69 -4.15 14.97
C LEU A 73 3.09 -3.90 14.42
N VAL A 74 3.24 -2.81 13.69
CA VAL A 74 4.49 -2.27 13.18
C VAL A 74 4.70 -0.87 13.76
N GLN A 75 5.94 -0.50 14.03
CA GLN A 75 6.32 0.86 14.35
C GLN A 75 6.85 1.54 13.10
N ARG A 76 6.22 2.61 12.68
CA ARG A 76 6.65 3.36 11.50
C ARG A 76 8.00 4.04 11.74
N ALA A 77 8.92 3.91 10.78
CA ALA A 77 10.24 4.54 10.87
C ALA A 77 10.20 6.07 10.78
N ASP A 78 9.19 6.64 10.10
CA ASP A 78 9.05 8.09 9.88
C ASP A 78 8.44 8.85 11.07
N SER A 79 7.54 8.22 11.80
CA SER A 79 6.76 8.86 12.86
C SER A 79 6.90 8.22 14.25
N GLY A 80 7.40 6.98 14.31
CA GLY A 80 7.47 6.19 15.54
C GLY A 80 6.11 5.65 16.01
N VAL A 81 5.03 5.92 15.29
CA VAL A 81 3.67 5.49 15.64
C VAL A 81 3.52 3.99 15.41
N TRP A 82 2.90 3.30 16.37
CA TRP A 82 2.51 1.91 16.23
C TRP A 82 1.14 1.79 15.59
N LEU A 83 1.02 0.94 14.56
CA LEU A 83 -0.23 0.64 13.88
C LEU A 83 -0.20 -0.77 13.28
N TYR A 84 -1.35 -1.25 12.81
CA TYR A 84 -1.40 -2.49 12.02
C TYR A 84 -0.75 -2.28 10.64
N PRO A 85 -0.18 -3.33 10.00
CA PRO A 85 0.39 -3.25 8.66
C PRO A 85 -0.57 -2.59 7.65
N THR A 86 -0.06 -1.64 6.86
CA THR A 86 -0.91 -0.85 5.95
C THR A 86 -0.12 -0.27 4.79
N GLY A 87 -0.72 -0.26 3.60
CA GLY A 87 -0.14 0.33 2.41
C GLY A 87 -1.15 0.87 1.41
N TRP A 88 -0.64 1.44 0.33
CA TRP A 88 -1.45 1.91 -0.78
C TRP A 88 -1.91 0.74 -1.63
N ALA A 89 -3.14 0.82 -2.14
CA ALA A 89 -3.64 -0.16 -3.09
C ALA A 89 -2.86 -0.06 -4.42
N ASP A 90 -2.10 -1.09 -4.73
CA ASP A 90 -1.32 -1.19 -5.97
C ASP A 90 -2.21 -1.61 -7.15
N ILE A 91 -1.93 -1.03 -8.33
CA ILE A 91 -2.61 -1.41 -9.57
C ILE A 91 -2.23 -2.86 -9.93
N GLY A 92 -3.22 -3.67 -10.25
CA GLY A 92 -3.03 -5.08 -10.64
C GLY A 92 -3.19 -6.08 -9.50
N TYR A 93 -3.37 -5.60 -8.28
CA TYR A 93 -3.68 -6.42 -7.10
C TYR A 93 -5.10 -6.14 -6.60
N SER A 94 -5.77 -7.16 -6.11
CA SER A 94 -6.99 -6.97 -5.33
C SER A 94 -6.64 -6.41 -3.94
N PRO A 95 -7.58 -5.75 -3.24
CA PRO A 95 -7.32 -5.25 -1.88
C PRO A 95 -6.85 -6.33 -0.90
N VAL A 96 -7.32 -7.55 -1.06
CA VAL A 96 -6.90 -8.69 -0.23
C VAL A 96 -5.46 -9.09 -0.50
N GLU A 97 -5.05 -9.14 -1.77
CA GLU A 97 -3.66 -9.43 -2.15
C GLU A 97 -2.71 -8.35 -1.64
N VAL A 98 -3.12 -7.07 -1.69
CA VAL A 98 -2.33 -5.97 -1.09
C VAL A 98 -2.20 -6.17 0.41
N ALA A 99 -3.28 -6.51 1.13
CA ALA A 99 -3.23 -6.74 2.58
C ALA A 99 -2.21 -7.83 2.96
N ILE A 100 -2.24 -8.97 2.24
CA ILE A 100 -1.29 -10.08 2.45
C ILE A 100 0.15 -9.64 2.15
N LYS A 101 0.34 -8.91 1.05
CA LYS A 101 1.63 -8.40 0.61
C LYS A 101 2.24 -7.45 1.66
N GLU A 102 1.49 -6.45 2.11
CA GLU A 102 1.95 -5.47 3.12
C GLU A 102 2.31 -6.15 4.44
N VAL A 103 1.49 -7.10 4.92
CA VAL A 103 1.82 -7.88 6.12
C VAL A 103 3.17 -8.55 5.97
N TYR A 104 3.41 -9.23 4.86
CA TYR A 104 4.66 -9.93 4.64
C TYR A 104 5.85 -8.96 4.48
N GLU A 105 5.71 -7.91 3.69
CA GLU A 105 6.78 -6.94 3.42
C GLU A 105 7.18 -6.16 4.68
N GLU A 106 6.20 -5.73 5.48
CA GLU A 106 6.47 -4.95 6.69
C GLU A 106 6.92 -5.79 7.89
N THR A 107 6.56 -7.09 7.94
CA THR A 107 6.74 -7.90 9.16
C THR A 107 7.36 -9.28 8.98
N GLY A 108 7.48 -9.81 7.76
CA GLY A 108 7.90 -11.19 7.48
C GLY A 108 6.86 -12.26 7.81
N ILE A 109 5.66 -11.88 8.28
CA ILE A 109 4.60 -12.81 8.66
C ILE A 109 3.73 -13.19 7.46
N HIS A 110 3.44 -14.47 7.32
CA HIS A 110 2.44 -14.98 6.37
C HIS A 110 1.07 -15.00 7.03
N CYS A 111 0.05 -14.52 6.32
CA CYS A 111 -1.32 -14.50 6.84
C CYS A 111 -2.35 -14.95 5.82
N GLU A 112 -3.49 -15.43 6.32
CA GLU A 112 -4.68 -15.74 5.55
C GLU A 112 -5.79 -14.73 5.86
N PRO A 113 -6.42 -14.12 4.85
CA PRO A 113 -7.51 -13.18 5.06
C PRO A 113 -8.78 -13.92 5.49
N LEU A 114 -9.45 -13.40 6.49
CA LEU A 114 -10.70 -13.94 7.03
C LEU A 114 -11.91 -13.11 6.62
N THR A 115 -11.86 -11.79 6.82
CA THR A 115 -12.99 -10.91 6.54
C THR A 115 -12.57 -9.45 6.39
N LEU A 116 -13.37 -8.69 5.65
CA LEU A 116 -13.31 -7.23 5.66
C LEU A 116 -13.97 -6.72 6.96
N VAL A 117 -13.20 -6.01 7.77
CA VAL A 117 -13.67 -5.47 9.07
C VAL A 117 -14.36 -4.12 8.88
N SER A 118 -13.73 -3.23 8.11
CA SER A 118 -14.24 -1.88 7.90
C SER A 118 -13.69 -1.23 6.64
N ILE A 119 -14.39 -0.19 6.18
CA ILE A 119 -13.88 0.80 5.26
C ILE A 119 -13.85 2.13 6.01
N VAL A 120 -12.66 2.70 6.18
CA VAL A 120 -12.42 3.88 7.02
C VAL A 120 -12.11 5.08 6.14
N ASP A 121 -12.84 6.18 6.36
CA ASP A 121 -12.51 7.48 5.76
C ASP A 121 -11.40 8.14 6.60
N GLY A 122 -10.18 8.10 6.07
CA GLY A 122 -8.99 8.58 6.79
C GLY A 122 -9.00 10.06 7.10
N MET A 123 -9.59 10.89 6.23
CA MET A 123 -9.73 12.33 6.50
C MET A 123 -10.73 12.60 7.63
N ARG A 124 -11.90 11.95 7.61
CA ARG A 124 -12.91 12.15 8.64
C ARG A 124 -12.48 11.64 10.01
N GLN A 125 -11.65 10.60 10.03
CA GLN A 125 -11.08 10.07 11.28
C GLN A 125 -9.86 10.88 11.76
N GLY A 126 -9.35 11.81 10.96
CA GLY A 126 -8.31 12.75 11.36
C GLY A 126 -6.88 12.22 11.30
N PHE A 127 -6.63 11.00 10.81
CA PHE A 127 -5.27 10.46 10.72
C PHE A 127 -4.56 10.75 9.40
N THR A 128 -5.21 11.40 8.46
CA THR A 128 -4.55 11.90 7.24
C THR A 128 -5.22 13.17 6.72
N LYS A 129 -4.43 13.97 6.00
CA LYS A 129 -4.94 15.13 5.24
C LYS A 129 -5.26 14.78 3.79
N ILE A 130 -4.94 13.56 3.36
CA ILE A 130 -5.18 13.07 2.00
C ILE A 130 -6.56 12.38 1.98
N PRO A 131 -7.47 12.75 1.07
CA PRO A 131 -8.70 11.99 0.89
C PRO A 131 -8.38 10.54 0.55
N LEU A 132 -8.73 9.60 1.44
CA LEU A 132 -8.53 8.18 1.22
C LEU A 132 -9.60 7.34 1.93
N TYR A 133 -9.86 6.18 1.36
CA TYR A 133 -10.56 5.10 2.03
C TYR A 133 -9.59 3.96 2.30
N SER A 134 -9.49 3.54 3.57
CA SER A 134 -8.71 2.38 3.97
C SER A 134 -9.64 1.17 4.16
N MET A 135 -9.38 0.12 3.42
CA MET A 135 -10.06 -1.17 3.55
C MET A 135 -9.29 -2.02 4.55
N VAL A 136 -9.87 -2.25 5.75
CA VAL A 136 -9.21 -2.97 6.82
C VAL A 136 -9.70 -4.41 6.87
N PHE A 137 -8.79 -5.36 6.70
CA PHE A 137 -9.04 -6.79 6.75
C PHE A 137 -8.61 -7.39 8.09
N HIS A 138 -9.37 -8.36 8.59
CA HIS A 138 -8.90 -9.27 9.61
C HIS A 138 -8.25 -10.47 8.93
N CYS A 139 -7.03 -10.77 9.36
CA CYS A 139 -6.25 -11.90 8.86
C CYS A 139 -5.79 -12.78 10.03
N LYS A 140 -5.57 -14.07 9.76
CA LYS A 140 -4.96 -15.01 10.70
C LYS A 140 -3.51 -15.25 10.28
N ALA A 141 -2.58 -15.19 11.24
CA ALA A 141 -1.20 -15.60 11.01
C ALA A 141 -1.13 -17.11 10.76
N VAL A 142 -0.34 -17.50 9.74
CA VAL A 142 -0.15 -18.91 9.37
C VAL A 142 1.32 -19.34 9.33
N GLY A 143 2.25 -18.41 9.59
CA GLY A 143 3.69 -18.68 9.64
C GLY A 143 4.52 -17.43 9.42
N GLY A 144 5.82 -17.62 9.20
CA GLY A 144 6.80 -16.55 9.07
C GLY A 144 7.52 -16.24 10.38
N GLU A 145 8.52 -15.39 10.30
CA GLU A 145 9.28 -14.90 11.45
C GLU A 145 9.24 -13.37 11.43
N LEU A 146 9.10 -12.75 12.61
CA LEU A 146 9.08 -11.30 12.73
C LEU A 146 10.38 -10.69 12.19
N GLN A 147 10.23 -9.85 11.17
CA GLN A 147 11.32 -9.12 10.55
C GLN A 147 10.80 -7.77 10.06
N ALA A 148 11.14 -6.71 10.78
CA ALA A 148 10.77 -5.35 10.38
C ALA A 148 11.41 -4.98 9.02
N HIS A 149 10.64 -4.29 8.17
CA HIS A 149 11.15 -3.81 6.88
C HIS A 149 12.21 -2.70 7.11
N PRO A 150 13.42 -2.83 6.53
CA PRO A 150 14.58 -1.99 6.92
C PRO A 150 14.43 -0.49 6.64
N LEU A 151 13.48 -0.09 5.78
CA LEU A 151 13.28 1.30 5.37
C LEU A 151 11.97 1.91 5.90
N GLU A 152 10.96 1.09 6.16
CA GLU A 152 9.60 1.58 6.44
C GLU A 152 9.18 1.36 7.88
N THR A 153 9.70 0.32 8.51
CA THR A 153 9.37 -0.03 9.90
C THR A 153 10.63 -0.09 10.77
N SER A 154 10.60 0.55 11.93
CA SER A 154 11.69 0.48 12.91
C SER A 154 11.58 -0.75 13.79
N ASP A 155 10.36 -1.27 14.00
CA ASP A 155 10.10 -2.46 14.80
C ASP A 155 8.77 -3.11 14.39
N CYS A 156 8.58 -4.38 14.74
CA CYS A 156 7.30 -5.08 14.62
C CYS A 156 7.17 -6.15 15.72
N GLY A 157 5.94 -6.44 16.14
CA GLY A 157 5.72 -7.39 17.22
C GLY A 157 4.27 -7.80 17.41
N TRP A 158 4.09 -8.82 18.27
CA TRP A 158 2.79 -9.30 18.73
C TRP A 158 2.42 -8.65 20.04
N PHE A 159 1.20 -8.16 20.15
CA PHE A 159 0.72 -7.42 21.33
C PHE A 159 -0.63 -7.93 21.79
N ALA A 160 -0.71 -8.25 23.08
CA ALA A 160 -1.97 -8.56 23.71
C ALA A 160 -2.82 -7.29 23.88
N ARG A 161 -4.13 -7.45 23.97
CA ARG A 161 -5.10 -6.34 24.06
C ARG A 161 -4.81 -5.36 25.20
N ASP A 162 -4.29 -5.86 26.31
CA ASP A 162 -4.00 -5.13 27.54
C ASP A 162 -2.52 -4.71 27.68
N ALA A 163 -1.72 -5.00 26.64
CA ALA A 163 -0.30 -4.71 26.58
C ALA A 163 0.08 -4.04 25.24
N LEU A 164 -0.79 -3.17 24.72
CA LEU A 164 -0.50 -2.40 23.51
C LEU A 164 0.66 -1.43 23.77
N PRO A 165 1.54 -1.21 22.76
CA PRO A 165 2.64 -0.27 22.91
C PRO A 165 2.13 1.16 23.05
N GLU A 166 2.91 2.01 23.73
CA GLU A 166 2.66 3.45 23.77
C GLU A 166 2.74 4.03 22.35
N PRO A 167 1.84 4.98 21.98
CA PRO A 167 1.82 5.59 20.65
C PRO A 167 3.08 6.38 20.35
#